data_9d03034c0f00a3c18ea63adf768f20eb
#
_entry.id   9d03034c0f00a3c18ea63adf768f20eb
#
_cell.length_a   1.000
_cell.length_b   1.000
_cell.length_c   1.000
_cell.angle_alpha   90.00
_cell.angle_beta   90.00
_cell.angle_gamma   90.00
#
_symmetry.space_group_name_H-M   'P 1'
#
loop_
_entity.id
_entity.type
_entity.pdbx_description
1 polymer ?
#
loop_
_entity_poly.entity_id
_entity_poly.type
_entity_poly.pdbx_seq_one_letter_code
_entity_poly.pdbx_strand_id
1 'polypeptide(L)'
;MKKFVSIFVLISIIGVGCTDRDDEVAEVNLRIKNVSSLIFDEVIVGEAVDPHLNVTPDSYSEYFIYETAYTYAFIQITSGEETFVLQPIDFVGETPLPIGFYTYELDVSDTGEVLLNFVID
;
A
#
# COMPACT_ATOMS: atom_id res chain seq x y z
N MET A 1 -31.91 42.08 -21.73
CA MET A 1 -31.65 41.69 -21.40
C MET A 1 -30.80 41.14 -21.12
N LYS A 2 -30.80 41.10 -21.16
CA LYS A 2 -30.20 40.54 -20.81
C LYS A 2 -29.36 39.84 -20.47
N LYS A 3 -29.39 39.77 -20.48
CA LYS A 3 -28.83 39.13 -20.08
C LYS A 3 -28.07 38.37 -19.86
N PHE A 4 -28.28 38.47 -19.96
CA PHE A 4 -27.74 37.71 -19.58
C PHE A 4 -26.88 37.09 -19.45
N VAL A 5 -26.74 37.38 -19.73
CA VAL A 5 -26.15 36.77 -19.47
C VAL A 5 -25.30 36.24 -19.17
N SER A 6 -25.40 36.42 -19.28
CA SER A 6 -24.78 35.89 -18.88
C SER A 6 -24.06 35.13 -18.52
N ILE A 7 -24.25 35.10 -18.65
CA ILE A 7 -23.79 34.36 -18.19
C ILE A 7 -23.09 33.56 -18.06
N PHE A 8 -23.17 33.57 -18.25
CA PHE A 8 -22.59 32.72 -17.97
C PHE A 8 -21.72 32.13 -17.81
N VAL A 9 -21.56 32.44 -18.11
CA VAL A 9 -20.90 31.87 -17.80
C VAL A 9 -20.12 31.26 -17.45
N LEU A 10 -20.26 31.33 -17.50
CA LEU A 10 -19.64 30.67 -16.95
C LEU A 10 -18.98 29.84 -16.70
N ILE A 11 -19.12 29.87 -16.90
CA ILE A 11 -18.67 29.01 -16.51
C ILE A 11 -17.82 28.35 -16.40
N SER A 12 -17.78 28.55 -16.73
CA SER A 12 -17.13 27.78 -16.54
C SER A 12 -16.22 27.28 -16.18
N ILE A 13 -16.27 27.44 -16.25
CA ILE A 13 -15.56 26.82 -15.75
C ILE A 13 -14.94 26.09 -15.35
N ILE A 14 -15.13 26.13 -15.48
CA ILE A 14 -14.71 25.29 -14.92
C ILE A 14 -13.98 24.59 -14.75
N GLY A 15 -14.00 24.70 -15.06
CA GLY A 15 -13.49 23.89 -14.80
C GLY A 15 -12.67 23.33 -14.64
N VAL A 16 -12.58 23.57 -14.78
CA VAL A 16 -11.99 22.86 -14.49
C VAL A 16 -11.30 22.21 -14.05
N GLY A 17 -11.29 22.29 -14.17
CA GLY A 17 -10.90 21.60 -13.61
C GLY A 17 -10.28 20.83 -13.40
N CYS A 18 -10.32 20.88 -13.58
CA CYS A 18 -10.00 19.99 -13.23
C CYS A 18 -9.24 19.37 -13.00
N THR A 19 -9.00 19.48 -13.10
CA THR A 19 -8.48 18.81 -12.76
C THR A 19 -7.85 18.05 -12.48
N ASP A 20 -7.83 18.03 -12.63
CA ASP A 20 -7.55 17.22 -12.29
C ASP A 20 -6.83 16.45 -12.10
N ARG A 21 -6.75 16.35 -12.39
CA ARG A 21 -6.27 15.59 -12.15
C ARG A 21 -5.44 15.06 -11.74
N ASP A 22 -5.31 15.32 -11.56
CA ASP A 22 -4.55 14.80 -11.14
C ASP A 22 -4.45 13.84 -10.44
N ASP A 23 -5.16 13.30 -10.45
CA ASP A 23 -4.97 12.36 -9.79
C ASP A 23 -4.04 11.41 -10.18
N GLU A 24 -3.03 11.64 -10.60
CA GLU A 24 -2.00 10.85 -10.92
C GLU A 24 -1.42 10.20 -9.80
N VAL A 25 -0.85 9.01 -9.91
CA VAL A 25 -0.12 8.33 -8.88
C VAL A 25 1.14 9.09 -8.63
N ALA A 26 1.26 9.62 -7.43
CA ALA A 26 2.44 10.41 -7.07
C ALA A 26 3.21 9.76 -5.92
N GLU A 27 2.81 8.57 -5.46
CA GLU A 27 3.41 7.95 -4.31
C GLU A 27 3.62 6.47 -4.51
N VAL A 28 4.32 5.86 -3.57
CA VAL A 28 4.46 4.41 -3.53
C VAL A 28 3.30 3.86 -2.71
N ASN A 29 2.45 3.08 -3.34
CA ASN A 29 1.27 2.48 -2.70
C ASN A 29 1.55 0.99 -2.52
N LEU A 30 1.45 0.53 -1.29
CA LEU A 30 1.78 -0.84 -0.96
C LEU A 30 0.68 -1.46 -0.15
N ARG A 31 0.30 -2.67 -0.51
CA ARG A 31 -0.68 -3.43 0.25
C ARG A 31 -0.13 -4.80 0.55
N ILE A 32 -0.84 -5.52 1.42
CA ILE A 32 -0.46 -6.86 1.82
C ILE A 32 -1.49 -7.83 1.25
N LYS A 33 -1.02 -8.97 0.76
CA LYS A 33 -1.91 -10.08 0.47
C LYS A 33 -1.52 -11.22 1.40
N ASN A 34 -2.51 -11.78 2.09
CA ASN A 34 -2.28 -12.88 3.00
C ASN A 34 -2.48 -14.19 2.22
N VAL A 35 -1.38 -14.88 1.92
CA VAL A 35 -1.48 -16.16 1.23
C VAL A 35 -1.32 -17.33 2.20
N SER A 36 -1.40 -17.06 3.50
CA SER A 36 -1.33 -18.10 4.52
C SER A 36 -2.72 -18.55 4.92
N SER A 37 -2.80 -19.50 5.83
CA SER A 37 -4.07 -19.95 6.36
C SER A 37 -4.41 -19.22 7.67
N LEU A 38 -3.57 -18.27 8.09
CA LEU A 38 -3.77 -17.55 9.34
C LEU A 38 -4.48 -16.24 9.07
N ILE A 39 -5.11 -15.69 10.12
CA ILE A 39 -5.63 -14.34 10.03
C ILE A 39 -4.54 -13.42 10.53
N PHE A 40 -4.13 -12.46 9.72
CA PHE A 40 -3.15 -11.48 10.15
C PHE A 40 -3.89 -10.35 10.83
N ASP A 41 -3.86 -10.34 12.16
CA ASP A 41 -4.52 -9.26 12.89
C ASP A 41 -3.83 -7.95 12.63
N GLU A 42 -2.52 -8.00 12.45
CA GLU A 42 -1.73 -6.80 12.28
C GLU A 42 -0.48 -7.14 11.49
N VAL A 43 -0.15 -6.30 10.51
CA VAL A 43 1.09 -6.46 9.75
C VAL A 43 1.80 -5.12 9.72
N ILE A 44 3.00 -5.08 10.27
CA ILE A 44 3.82 -3.88 10.27
C ILE A 44 4.88 -4.06 9.21
N VAL A 45 5.04 -3.04 8.36
CA VAL A 45 6.00 -3.08 7.26
C VAL A 45 7.04 -2.00 7.51
N GLY A 46 8.29 -2.42 7.62
CA GLY A 46 9.40 -1.48 7.79
C GLY A 46 9.23 -0.67 9.05
N GLU A 47 9.39 0.63 8.93
CA GLU A 47 9.24 1.52 10.06
C GLU A 47 7.93 2.28 10.00
N ALA A 48 6.99 1.78 9.22
CA ALA A 48 5.71 2.45 9.08
C ALA A 48 4.98 2.49 10.42
N VAL A 49 4.29 3.59 10.64
CA VAL A 49 3.57 3.80 11.89
C VAL A 49 2.25 3.04 11.85
N ASP A 50 1.62 3.02 10.69
CA ASP A 50 0.28 2.45 10.57
C ASP A 50 0.35 1.00 10.12
N PRO A 51 -0.17 0.06 10.90
CA PRO A 51 -0.18 -1.33 10.49
C PRO A 51 -1.35 -1.62 9.55
N HIS A 52 -1.18 -2.66 8.74
CA HIS A 52 -2.29 -3.21 7.99
C HIS A 52 -3.05 -4.13 8.94
N LEU A 53 -4.37 -4.02 8.98
CA LEU A 53 -5.17 -4.72 9.98
C LEU A 53 -6.09 -5.73 9.35
N ASN A 54 -6.30 -6.83 10.07
CA ASN A 54 -7.34 -7.82 9.74
C ASN A 54 -7.26 -8.33 8.31
N VAL A 55 -6.09 -8.79 7.91
CA VAL A 55 -5.93 -9.34 6.57
C VAL A 55 -6.20 -10.84 6.66
N THR A 56 -7.36 -11.25 6.20
CA THR A 56 -7.77 -12.66 6.30
C THR A 56 -7.15 -13.47 5.17
N PRO A 57 -7.16 -14.81 5.27
CA PRO A 57 -6.53 -15.64 4.24
C PRO A 57 -7.09 -15.33 2.86
N ASP A 58 -6.19 -15.27 1.90
CA ASP A 58 -6.52 -15.05 0.50
C ASP A 58 -7.07 -13.67 0.21
N SER A 59 -6.94 -12.72 1.12
CA SER A 59 -7.47 -11.37 0.90
C SER A 59 -6.33 -10.36 0.90
N TYR A 60 -6.67 -9.15 0.51
CA TYR A 60 -5.74 -8.04 0.43
C TYR A 60 -6.09 -7.00 1.48
N SER A 61 -5.06 -6.31 1.98
CA SER A 61 -5.30 -5.11 2.77
C SER A 61 -5.55 -3.94 1.82
N GLU A 62 -5.83 -2.79 2.39
CA GLU A 62 -5.88 -1.56 1.59
C GLU A 62 -4.47 -1.14 1.26
N TYR A 63 -4.33 -0.34 0.23
CA TYR A 63 -3.05 0.27 -0.08
C TYR A 63 -2.77 1.36 0.93
N PHE A 64 -1.55 1.37 1.43
CA PHE A 64 -1.05 2.47 2.26
C PHE A 64 0.05 3.17 1.50
N ILE A 65 0.20 4.45 1.75
CA ILE A 65 1.22 5.26 1.08
C ILE A 65 2.49 5.24 1.92
N TYR A 66 3.59 4.92 1.27
CA TYR A 66 4.90 4.89 1.90
C TYR A 66 5.79 5.93 1.24
N GLU A 67 6.54 6.65 2.07
CA GLU A 67 7.48 7.61 1.55
C GLU A 67 8.56 6.90 0.77
N THR A 68 9.03 5.78 1.28
CA THR A 68 10.05 4.97 0.64
C THR A 68 9.75 3.52 0.91
N ALA A 69 9.84 2.69 -0.13
CA ALA A 69 9.64 1.25 0.03
C ALA A 69 10.60 0.53 -0.91
N TYR A 70 10.76 -0.76 -0.67
CA TYR A 70 11.71 -1.58 -1.41
C TYR A 70 11.04 -2.90 -1.76
N THR A 71 11.74 -3.77 -2.48
CA THR A 71 11.18 -5.05 -2.88
C THR A 71 10.97 -5.98 -1.70
N TYR A 72 11.55 -5.68 -0.55
CA TYR A 72 11.22 -6.36 0.69
C TYR A 72 11.59 -5.45 1.86
N ALA A 73 11.15 -5.83 3.04
CA ALA A 73 11.31 -4.98 4.22
C ALA A 73 11.23 -5.83 5.48
N PHE A 74 11.50 -5.21 6.60
CA PHE A 74 11.18 -5.82 7.90
C PHE A 74 9.66 -6.00 7.95
N ILE A 75 9.21 -7.19 8.34
CA ILE A 75 7.78 -7.49 8.43
C ILE A 75 7.52 -8.10 9.80
N GLN A 76 6.49 -7.60 10.47
CA GLN A 76 6.05 -8.20 11.71
C GLN A 76 4.56 -8.50 11.60
N ILE A 77 4.22 -9.77 11.73
CA ILE A 77 2.84 -10.22 11.61
C ILE A 77 2.38 -10.69 12.97
N THR A 78 1.22 -10.19 13.42
CA THR A 78 0.60 -10.66 14.65
C THR A 78 -0.65 -11.44 14.26
N SER A 79 -0.74 -12.67 14.74
CA SER A 79 -1.90 -13.51 14.49
C SER A 79 -2.27 -14.17 15.82
N GLY A 80 -3.39 -13.74 16.39
CA GLY A 80 -3.78 -14.20 17.71
C GLY A 80 -2.73 -13.80 18.73
N GLU A 81 -2.17 -14.77 19.40
CA GLU A 81 -1.16 -14.50 20.41
C GLU A 81 0.24 -14.72 19.90
N GLU A 82 0.38 -14.97 18.59
CA GLU A 82 1.68 -15.27 18.03
C GLU A 82 2.16 -14.10 17.18
N THR A 83 3.47 -13.95 17.14
CA THR A 83 4.10 -12.90 16.36
C THR A 83 5.16 -13.55 15.49
N PHE A 84 5.16 -13.20 14.22
CA PHE A 84 6.12 -13.70 13.25
C PHE A 84 6.87 -12.53 12.65
N VAL A 85 8.16 -12.68 12.47
CA VAL A 85 9.02 -11.57 12.07
C VAL A 85 9.92 -11.99 10.92
N LEU A 86 10.00 -11.13 9.90
CA LEU A 86 10.99 -11.25 8.85
C LEU A 86 11.97 -10.11 9.03
N GLN A 87 13.22 -10.44 9.32
CA GLN A 87 14.25 -9.44 9.55
C GLN A 87 15.25 -9.55 8.41
N PRO A 88 15.20 -8.62 7.46
CA PRO A 88 16.18 -8.65 6.37
C PRO A 88 17.58 -8.48 6.96
N ILE A 89 18.52 -9.20 6.40
CA ILE A 89 19.88 -9.21 6.93
C ILE A 89 20.75 -8.21 6.19
N ASP A 90 20.47 -8.01 4.92
CA ASP A 90 21.36 -7.22 4.09
C ASP A 90 20.59 -6.29 3.19
N PHE A 91 20.72 -5.01 3.41
CA PHE A 91 20.06 -4.00 2.60
C PHE A 91 21.04 -3.23 1.75
N VAL A 92 22.25 -3.71 1.62
CA VAL A 92 23.27 -2.99 0.87
C VAL A 92 22.84 -2.90 -0.58
N GLY A 93 22.82 -1.69 -1.11
CA GLY A 93 22.51 -1.50 -2.51
C GLY A 93 21.04 -1.52 -2.87
N GLU A 94 20.16 -1.52 -1.87
CA GLU A 94 18.73 -1.51 -2.16
C GLU A 94 18.36 -0.24 -2.92
N THR A 95 17.47 -0.40 -3.88
CA THR A 95 16.97 0.71 -4.68
C THR A 95 15.53 0.96 -4.30
N PRO A 96 15.18 2.19 -3.96
CA PRO A 96 13.78 2.49 -3.64
C PRO A 96 12.88 2.23 -4.84
N LEU A 97 11.66 1.80 -4.55
CA LEU A 97 10.69 1.54 -5.60
C LEU A 97 10.22 2.85 -6.22
N PRO A 98 10.00 2.88 -7.53
CA PRO A 98 9.40 4.05 -8.15
C PRO A 98 7.95 4.18 -7.72
N ILE A 99 7.35 5.33 -7.99
CA ILE A 99 5.94 5.51 -7.66
C ILE A 99 5.13 4.46 -8.40
N GLY A 100 4.07 3.98 -7.79
CA GLY A 100 3.26 2.94 -8.37
C GLY A 100 2.49 2.18 -7.31
N PHE A 101 2.00 0.99 -7.70
CA PHE A 101 1.19 0.15 -6.85
C PHE A 101 1.85 -1.22 -6.74
N TYR A 102 1.96 -1.71 -5.51
CA TYR A 102 2.71 -2.93 -5.24
C TYR A 102 2.00 -3.77 -4.18
N THR A 103 2.30 -5.06 -4.17
CA THR A 103 1.75 -5.98 -3.18
C THR A 103 2.89 -6.81 -2.61
N TYR A 104 2.92 -6.95 -1.29
CA TYR A 104 3.74 -7.96 -0.63
C TYR A 104 2.82 -9.14 -0.33
N GLU A 105 3.07 -10.27 -0.96
CA GLU A 105 2.33 -11.49 -0.62
C GLU A 105 3.08 -12.15 0.53
N LEU A 106 2.40 -12.35 1.63
CA LEU A 106 3.03 -12.86 2.84
C LEU A 106 2.45 -14.20 3.21
N ASP A 107 3.34 -15.11 3.56
CA ASP A 107 2.98 -16.43 4.02
C ASP A 107 3.76 -16.71 5.30
N VAL A 108 3.33 -17.70 6.06
CA VAL A 108 4.04 -18.14 7.25
C VAL A 108 4.22 -19.64 7.12
N SER A 109 5.48 -20.09 7.19
CA SER A 109 5.77 -21.50 7.03
C SER A 109 5.40 -22.26 8.30
N ASP A 110 5.47 -23.59 8.22
CA ASP A 110 5.17 -24.44 9.36
C ASP A 110 6.09 -24.17 10.53
N THR A 111 7.28 -23.68 10.26
CA THR A 111 8.25 -23.39 11.32
C THR A 111 8.16 -21.95 11.78
N GLY A 112 7.21 -21.18 11.28
CA GLY A 112 7.00 -19.80 11.72
C GLY A 112 7.83 -18.78 10.99
N GLU A 113 8.33 -19.12 9.81
CA GLU A 113 9.09 -18.16 9.02
C GLU A 113 8.16 -17.36 8.14
N VAL A 114 8.37 -16.05 8.06
CA VAL A 114 7.61 -15.19 7.18
C VAL A 114 8.25 -15.25 5.81
N LEU A 115 7.44 -15.54 4.81
CA LEU A 115 7.89 -15.60 3.42
C LEU A 115 7.25 -14.44 2.69
N LEU A 116 8.05 -13.71 1.93
CA LEU A 116 7.58 -12.52 1.23
C LEU A 116 7.81 -12.69 -0.26
N ASN A 117 6.75 -12.48 -1.03
CA ASN A 117 6.85 -12.45 -2.47
C ASN A 117 6.40 -11.08 -2.96
N PHE A 118 7.27 -10.39 -3.67
CA PHE A 118 7.00 -9.03 -4.12
C PHE A 118 6.31 -9.05 -5.47
N VAL A 119 5.23 -8.27 -5.58
CA VAL A 119 4.44 -8.24 -6.81
C VAL A 119 4.23 -6.78 -7.22
N ILE A 120 4.41 -6.51 -8.50
CA ILE A 120 4.09 -5.20 -9.07
C ILE A 120 2.67 -5.31 -9.62
N ASP A 121 1.80 -4.46 -9.14
CA ASP A 121 0.38 -4.52 -9.53
C ASP A 121 0.08 -3.88 -10.87
#